data_8a68414e4ed10dc864f563ba715b1d6a
#
_entry.id   8a68414e4ed10dc864f563ba715b1d6a
#
_cell.length_a   1.000
_cell.length_b   1.000
_cell.length_c   1.000
_cell.angle_alpha   90.00
_cell.angle_beta   90.00
_cell.angle_gamma   90.00
#
_symmetry.space_group_name_H-M   'P 1'
#
loop_
_entity.id
_entity.type
_entity.pdbx_description
1 polymer ?
#
loop_
_entity_poly.entity_id
_entity_poly.type
_entity_poly.pdbx_seq_one_letter_code
_entity_poly.pdbx_strand_id
1 'polypeptide(L)'
;MKPAKGEQLTIALTKGRILSETLPLLAAAGVSPLESVEESRKLIFPTTMDGVSLVILRGSDVPTYVRHGAADVGVVGKDLLMESGDEGLYEMLDLEIARCRLMTAGSGQVRAGHAAKIRVATKFVNVARAHYSARGI
;
A
#
# COMPACT_ATOMS: atom_id res chain seq x y z
N MET A 1 -15.98 -11.02 14.27
CA MET A 1 -16.30 -10.17 15.44
C MET A 1 -16.95 -8.91 14.87
N LYS A 2 -18.21 -8.64 15.19
CA LYS A 2 -18.86 -7.39 14.73
C LYS A 2 -18.33 -6.23 15.57
N PRO A 3 -18.05 -5.05 14.98
CA PRO A 3 -17.72 -3.87 15.76
C PRO A 3 -18.86 -3.56 16.75
N ALA A 4 -18.52 -2.98 17.89
CA ALA A 4 -19.52 -2.58 18.88
C ALA A 4 -20.45 -1.52 18.27
N LYS A 5 -21.71 -1.48 18.73
CA LYS A 5 -22.74 -0.58 18.19
C LYS A 5 -22.29 0.89 18.34
N GLY A 6 -21.86 1.51 17.24
CA GLY A 6 -21.33 2.88 17.19
C GLY A 6 -19.86 2.99 16.78
N GLU A 7 -19.09 1.90 16.73
CA GLU A 7 -17.75 1.88 16.18
C GLU A 7 -17.81 1.67 14.66
N GLN A 8 -17.13 2.55 13.93
CA GLN A 8 -16.95 2.42 12.49
C GLN A 8 -15.51 2.01 12.20
N LEU A 9 -15.34 1.03 11.32
CA LEU A 9 -14.03 0.58 10.82
C LEU A 9 -13.92 0.94 9.36
N THR A 10 -12.93 1.75 9.02
CA THR A 10 -12.63 2.15 7.65
C THR A 10 -11.36 1.46 7.17
N ILE A 11 -11.46 0.66 6.11
CA ILE A 11 -10.34 -0.05 5.50
C ILE A 11 -9.95 0.66 4.20
N ALA A 12 -8.75 1.21 4.14
CA ALA A 12 -8.21 1.86 2.95
C ALA A 12 -7.57 0.83 2.00
N LEU A 13 -8.02 0.84 0.75
CA LEU A 13 -7.53 -0.05 -0.31
C LEU A 13 -7.07 0.76 -1.52
N THR A 14 -6.17 0.20 -2.32
CA THR A 14 -5.74 0.80 -3.59
C THR A 14 -6.24 -0.01 -4.78
N LYS A 15 -6.62 0.66 -5.87
CA LYS A 15 -7.05 -0.02 -7.12
C LYS A 15 -5.93 -0.88 -7.72
N GLY A 16 -6.32 -1.77 -8.61
CA GLY A 16 -5.42 -2.65 -9.35
C GLY A 16 -5.19 -4.00 -8.67
N ARG A 17 -4.05 -4.63 -8.91
CA ARG A 17 -3.75 -5.99 -8.48
C ARG A 17 -3.91 -6.21 -6.96
N ILE A 18 -3.51 -5.24 -6.14
CA ILE A 18 -3.69 -5.33 -4.70
C ILE A 18 -5.18 -5.44 -4.35
N LEU A 19 -6.05 -4.63 -4.96
CA LEU A 19 -7.49 -4.71 -4.73
C LEU A 19 -8.05 -6.07 -5.11
N SER A 20 -7.76 -6.54 -6.34
CA SER A 20 -8.30 -7.81 -6.85
C SER A 20 -7.86 -9.02 -6.03
N GLU A 21 -6.66 -8.98 -5.43
CA GLU A 21 -6.16 -10.04 -4.57
C GLU A 21 -6.62 -9.88 -3.11
N THR A 22 -6.94 -8.66 -2.66
CA THR A 22 -7.42 -8.39 -1.28
C THR A 22 -8.91 -8.69 -1.11
N LEU A 23 -9.75 -8.38 -2.10
CA LEU A 23 -11.20 -8.57 -1.99
C LEU A 23 -11.62 -10.01 -1.66
N PRO A 24 -11.00 -11.06 -2.24
CA PRO A 24 -11.29 -12.45 -1.84
C PRO A 24 -10.94 -12.75 -0.38
N LEU A 25 -9.85 -12.17 0.15
CA LEU A 25 -9.45 -12.35 1.54
C LEU A 25 -10.45 -11.68 2.49
N LEU A 26 -10.88 -10.46 2.16
CA LEU A 26 -11.92 -9.78 2.92
C LEU A 26 -13.26 -10.53 2.87
N ALA A 27 -13.63 -11.05 1.70
CA ALA A 27 -14.85 -11.86 1.54
C ALA A 27 -14.80 -13.13 2.41
N ALA A 28 -13.65 -13.80 2.49
CA ALA A 28 -13.46 -14.95 3.38
C ALA A 28 -13.63 -14.58 4.86
N ALA A 29 -13.32 -13.33 5.22
CA ALA A 29 -13.57 -12.77 6.56
C ALA A 29 -15.01 -12.23 6.74
N GLY A 30 -15.88 -12.38 5.74
CA GLY A 30 -17.27 -11.90 5.78
C GLY A 30 -17.45 -10.42 5.42
N VAL A 31 -16.41 -9.77 4.89
CA VAL A 31 -16.42 -8.36 4.47
C VAL A 31 -16.42 -8.30 2.95
N SER A 32 -17.55 -7.94 2.35
CA SER A 32 -17.67 -7.75 0.90
C SER A 32 -18.31 -6.40 0.61
N PRO A 33 -17.83 -5.65 -0.40
CA PRO A 33 -18.49 -4.42 -0.80
C PRO A 33 -19.89 -4.73 -1.35
N LEU A 34 -20.85 -3.84 -1.08
CA LEU A 34 -22.25 -4.01 -1.53
C LEU A 34 -22.43 -3.68 -3.03
N GLU A 35 -21.45 -3.05 -3.64
CA GLU A 35 -21.45 -2.68 -5.06
C GLU A 35 -20.06 -2.90 -5.68
N SER A 36 -19.97 -2.99 -6.99
CA SER A 36 -18.69 -3.17 -7.70
C SER A 36 -17.76 -1.98 -7.48
N VAL A 37 -16.61 -2.23 -6.86
CA VAL A 37 -15.56 -1.22 -6.64
C VAL A 37 -14.87 -0.84 -7.95
N GLU A 38 -14.77 -1.77 -8.91
CA GLU A 38 -14.04 -1.57 -10.16
C GLU A 38 -14.83 -0.69 -11.14
N GLU A 39 -16.15 -0.87 -11.20
CA GLU A 39 -17.05 -0.17 -12.13
C GLU A 39 -17.51 1.19 -11.60
N SER A 40 -17.40 1.41 -10.29
CA SER A 40 -17.87 2.62 -9.64
C SER A 40 -16.83 3.73 -9.63
N ARG A 41 -17.31 4.97 -9.69
CA ARG A 41 -16.51 6.20 -9.46
C ARG A 41 -16.51 6.65 -8.00
N LYS A 42 -17.25 5.99 -7.14
CA LYS A 42 -17.27 6.28 -5.71
C LYS A 42 -15.91 5.99 -5.09
N LEU A 43 -15.65 6.62 -3.98
CA LEU A 43 -14.44 6.37 -3.19
C LEU A 43 -14.74 5.56 -1.92
N ILE A 44 -15.96 5.65 -1.41
CA ILE A 44 -16.37 4.96 -0.18
C ILE A 44 -17.45 3.94 -0.52
N PHE A 45 -17.27 2.72 -0.02
CA PHE A 45 -18.13 1.58 -0.26
C PHE A 45 -18.59 0.97 1.06
N PRO A 46 -19.88 0.92 1.34
CA PRO A 46 -20.41 0.12 2.43
C PRO A 46 -20.17 -1.37 2.15
N THR A 47 -20.09 -2.17 3.21
CA THR A 47 -19.87 -3.61 3.11
C THR A 47 -21.02 -4.41 3.68
N THR A 48 -20.98 -5.72 3.49
CA THR A 48 -21.92 -6.69 4.09
C THR A 48 -21.83 -6.75 5.60
N MET A 49 -20.77 -6.21 6.20
CA MET A 49 -20.56 -6.14 7.64
C MET A 49 -20.92 -4.74 8.14
N ASP A 50 -21.95 -4.65 9.00
CA ASP A 50 -22.36 -3.39 9.60
C ASP A 50 -21.21 -2.70 10.33
N GLY A 51 -21.06 -1.40 10.13
CA GLY A 51 -20.00 -0.60 10.72
C GLY A 51 -18.64 -0.73 10.02
N VAL A 52 -18.54 -1.51 8.93
CA VAL A 52 -17.30 -1.62 8.12
C VAL A 52 -17.50 -1.00 6.77
N SER A 53 -16.59 -0.12 6.37
CA SER A 53 -16.56 0.51 5.05
C SER A 53 -15.18 0.39 4.40
N LEU A 54 -15.15 0.38 3.07
CA LEU A 54 -13.94 0.43 2.28
C LEU A 54 -13.78 1.85 1.73
N VAL A 55 -12.56 2.39 1.75
CA VAL A 55 -12.20 3.61 1.03
C VAL A 55 -11.12 3.30 0.01
N ILE A 56 -11.36 3.71 -1.24
CA ILE A 56 -10.47 3.44 -2.35
C ILE A 56 -9.60 4.66 -2.64
N LEU A 57 -8.30 4.50 -2.49
CA LEU A 57 -7.31 5.56 -2.56
C LEU A 57 -6.21 5.23 -3.58
N ARG A 58 -5.37 6.22 -3.85
CA ARG A 58 -4.06 5.95 -4.47
C ARG A 58 -3.16 5.24 -3.44
N GLY A 59 -2.34 4.30 -3.89
CA GLY A 59 -1.47 3.55 -2.99
C GLY A 59 -0.56 4.44 -2.13
N SER A 60 -0.06 5.55 -2.69
CA SER A 60 0.74 6.54 -1.95
C SER A 60 -0.01 7.24 -0.82
N ASP A 61 -1.34 7.30 -0.91
CA ASP A 61 -2.17 8.05 0.05
C ASP A 61 -2.61 7.15 1.22
N VAL A 62 -2.65 5.83 1.03
CA VAL A 62 -3.08 4.87 2.06
C VAL A 62 -2.32 5.02 3.37
N PRO A 63 -0.97 5.08 3.40
CA PRO A 63 -0.23 5.29 4.65
C PRO A 63 -0.58 6.60 5.34
N THR A 64 -0.80 7.67 4.57
CA THR A 64 -1.18 8.99 5.11
C THR A 64 -2.56 8.97 5.76
N TYR A 65 -3.54 8.33 5.10
CA TYR A 65 -4.90 8.24 5.63
C TYR A 65 -4.95 7.44 6.94
N VAL A 66 -4.21 6.35 7.04
CA VAL A 66 -4.12 5.56 8.28
C VAL A 66 -3.39 6.33 9.37
N ARG A 67 -2.25 6.94 9.06
CA ARG A 67 -1.46 7.73 10.02
C ARG A 67 -2.25 8.86 10.67
N HIS A 68 -3.14 9.48 9.92
CA HIS A 68 -3.95 10.61 10.38
C HIS A 68 -5.37 10.22 10.82
N GLY A 69 -5.69 8.93 10.91
CA GLY A 69 -6.98 8.45 11.42
C GLY A 69 -8.16 8.68 10.48
N ALA A 70 -7.91 8.96 9.19
CA ALA A 70 -8.96 9.01 8.16
C ALA A 70 -9.34 7.60 7.67
N ALA A 71 -8.51 6.62 7.96
CA ALA A 71 -8.80 5.19 7.88
C ALA A 71 -8.14 4.50 9.08
N ASP A 72 -8.73 3.40 9.54
CA ASP A 72 -8.23 2.65 10.69
C ASP A 72 -7.17 1.62 10.27
N VAL A 73 -7.37 1.02 9.10
CA VAL A 73 -6.50 -0.01 8.52
C VAL A 73 -6.29 0.29 7.04
N GLY A 74 -5.13 -0.07 6.51
CA GLY A 74 -4.82 0.06 5.09
C GLY A 74 -4.15 -1.17 4.51
N VAL A 75 -4.46 -1.51 3.26
CA VAL A 75 -3.75 -2.52 2.48
C VAL A 75 -2.95 -1.83 1.38
N VAL A 76 -1.64 -1.98 1.42
CA VAL A 76 -0.72 -1.25 0.56
C VAL A 76 0.53 -2.10 0.28
N GLY A 77 1.21 -1.81 -0.82
CA GLY A 77 2.48 -2.46 -1.14
C GLY A 77 3.57 -2.11 -0.12
N LYS A 78 4.39 -3.10 0.24
CA LYS A 78 5.53 -2.92 1.15
C LYS A 78 6.50 -1.86 0.66
N ASP A 79 6.67 -1.72 -0.64
CA ASP A 79 7.49 -0.70 -1.29
C ASP A 79 7.04 0.72 -0.95
N LEU A 80 5.72 0.94 -0.88
CA LEU A 80 5.15 2.24 -0.50
C LEU A 80 5.30 2.51 1.01
N LEU A 81 5.19 1.49 1.86
CA LEU A 81 5.48 1.63 3.29
C LEU A 81 6.94 2.02 3.51
N MET A 82 7.87 1.33 2.85
CA MET A 82 9.30 1.64 2.93
C MET A 82 9.62 3.06 2.44
N GLU A 83 8.93 3.55 1.41
CA GLU A 83 9.11 4.90 0.89
C GLU A 83 8.53 5.97 1.79
N SER A 84 7.33 5.73 2.38
CA SER A 84 6.65 6.70 3.24
C SER A 84 7.26 6.82 4.64
N GLY A 85 8.09 5.86 5.04
CA GLY A 85 8.53 5.68 6.42
C GLY A 85 7.42 5.09 7.30
N ASP A 86 7.82 4.39 8.32
CA ASP A 86 6.98 3.61 9.24
C ASP A 86 6.57 4.39 10.51
N GLU A 87 6.95 5.66 10.63
CA GLU A 87 6.55 6.49 11.77
C GLU A 87 5.02 6.57 11.90
N GLY A 88 4.51 6.13 13.07
CA GLY A 88 3.07 6.16 13.39
C GLY A 88 2.23 5.12 12.66
N LEU A 89 2.85 4.12 12.04
CA LEU A 89 2.18 2.98 11.40
C LEU A 89 2.65 1.66 12.01
N TYR A 90 1.75 0.69 12.08
CA TYR A 90 2.07 -0.66 12.49
C TYR A 90 1.75 -1.64 11.36
N GLU A 91 2.73 -2.42 10.96
CA GLU A 91 2.54 -3.50 10.01
C GLU A 91 1.99 -4.72 10.75
N MET A 92 0.68 -4.94 10.63
CA MET A 92 -0.04 -5.95 11.41
C MET A 92 0.07 -7.35 10.80
N LEU A 93 0.06 -7.45 9.47
CA LEU A 93 0.00 -8.71 8.74
C LEU A 93 0.58 -8.56 7.33
N ASP A 94 1.43 -9.49 6.93
CA ASP A 94 1.77 -9.71 5.53
C ASP A 94 0.71 -10.62 4.89
N LEU A 95 -0.05 -10.06 3.94
CA LEU A 95 -1.08 -10.82 3.21
C LEU A 95 -0.52 -11.76 2.15
N GLU A 96 0.78 -11.69 1.90
CA GLU A 96 1.51 -12.49 0.88
C GLU A 96 0.96 -12.38 -0.56
N ILE A 97 0.24 -11.30 -0.85
CA ILE A 97 -0.35 -10.99 -2.17
C ILE A 97 0.52 -10.01 -2.96
N ALA A 98 0.23 -9.87 -4.23
CA ALA A 98 0.82 -8.88 -5.15
C ALA A 98 2.37 -8.83 -5.06
N ARG A 99 3.03 -9.96 -4.86
CA ARG A 99 4.50 -10.04 -4.68
C ARG A 99 5.22 -9.37 -5.84
N CYS A 100 6.19 -8.51 -5.51
CA CYS A 100 7.03 -7.81 -6.47
C CYS A 100 8.44 -7.58 -5.91
N ARG A 101 9.33 -7.07 -6.76
CA ARG A 101 10.69 -6.66 -6.36
C ARG A 101 11.02 -5.33 -6.99
N LEU A 102 11.62 -4.43 -6.21
CA LEU A 102 12.30 -3.27 -6.77
C LEU A 102 13.62 -3.70 -7.38
N MET A 103 13.87 -3.30 -8.60
CA MET A 103 15.07 -3.65 -9.35
C MET A 103 15.67 -2.40 -9.97
N THR A 104 17.00 -2.37 -10.06
CA THR A 104 17.72 -1.38 -10.85
C THR A 104 17.71 -1.81 -12.31
N ALA A 105 17.34 -0.90 -13.21
CA ALA A 105 17.44 -1.09 -14.65
C ALA A 105 18.34 -0.02 -15.25
N GLY A 106 19.10 -0.38 -16.25
CA GLY A 106 20.02 0.54 -16.94
C GLY A 106 20.42 0.00 -18.31
N SER A 107 21.02 0.85 -19.14
CA SER A 107 21.49 0.52 -20.49
C SER A 107 22.81 -0.28 -20.52
N GLY A 108 22.92 -1.34 -19.73
CA GLY A 108 23.89 -2.42 -19.92
C GLY A 108 25.32 -2.19 -19.41
N GLN A 109 25.82 -1.02 -19.15
CA GLN A 109 27.14 -0.81 -18.56
C GLN A 109 27.16 0.34 -17.55
N VAL A 110 26.53 0.12 -16.39
CA VAL A 110 26.88 0.92 -15.22
C VAL A 110 28.18 0.33 -14.68
N ARG A 111 29.31 0.83 -15.20
CA ARG A 111 30.62 0.56 -14.58
C ARG A 111 30.60 1.20 -13.20
N ALA A 112 30.57 0.36 -12.17
CA ALA A 112 30.89 0.75 -10.80
C ALA A 112 32.38 1.10 -10.73
N GLY A 113 32.77 2.20 -11.34
CA GLY A 113 34.08 2.81 -11.18
C GLY A 113 33.94 3.88 -10.12
N HIS A 114 34.85 3.88 -9.16
CA HIS A 114 34.88 4.72 -7.96
C HIS A 114 34.85 6.24 -8.17
N ALA A 115 34.67 6.75 -9.40
CA ALA A 115 34.77 8.17 -9.73
C ALA A 115 33.51 8.78 -10.39
N ALA A 116 32.55 8.03 -10.80
CA ALA A 116 31.38 8.57 -11.51
C ALA A 116 30.15 8.61 -10.60
N LYS A 117 29.62 9.82 -10.38
CA LYS A 117 28.31 9.98 -9.71
C LYS A 117 27.22 9.28 -10.51
N ILE A 118 26.59 8.28 -9.91
CA ILE A 118 25.44 7.58 -10.50
C ILE A 118 24.20 8.43 -10.33
N ARG A 119 23.47 8.68 -11.42
CA ARG A 119 22.16 9.33 -11.38
C ARG A 119 21.09 8.27 -11.47
N VAL A 120 20.18 8.24 -10.49
CA VAL A 120 19.08 7.29 -10.40
C VAL A 120 17.76 8.05 -10.54
N ALA A 121 16.92 7.61 -11.47
CA ALA A 121 15.55 8.10 -11.63
C ALA A 121 14.58 7.10 -10.97
N THR A 122 13.81 7.57 -9.99
CA THR A 122 12.85 6.73 -9.27
C THR A 122 11.79 7.58 -8.58
N LYS A 123 10.60 6.99 -8.35
CA LYS A 123 9.60 7.56 -7.43
C LYS A 123 9.83 7.10 -5.97
N PHE A 124 10.68 6.09 -5.76
CA PHE A 124 11.05 5.55 -4.45
C PHE A 124 12.38 6.12 -4.00
N VAL A 125 12.40 7.42 -3.70
CA VAL A 125 13.64 8.19 -3.45
C VAL A 125 14.30 7.74 -2.14
N ASN A 126 13.52 7.54 -1.08
CA ASN A 126 14.03 7.14 0.24
C ASN A 126 14.57 5.71 0.20
N VAL A 127 13.84 4.80 -0.42
CA VAL A 127 14.29 3.41 -0.62
C VAL A 127 15.57 3.36 -1.46
N ALA A 128 15.63 4.12 -2.56
CA ALA A 128 16.83 4.18 -3.40
C ALA A 128 18.02 4.76 -2.63
N ARG A 129 17.83 5.86 -1.89
CA ARG A 129 18.88 6.47 -1.06
C ARG A 129 19.44 5.48 -0.04
N ALA A 130 18.56 4.81 0.71
CA ALA A 130 18.98 3.81 1.69
C ALA A 130 19.76 2.66 1.01
N HIS A 131 19.28 2.17 -0.13
CA HIS A 131 19.92 1.08 -0.87
C HIS A 131 21.34 1.43 -1.36
N TYR A 132 21.52 2.61 -1.94
CA TYR A 132 22.84 3.01 -2.47
C TYR A 132 23.79 3.47 -1.37
N SER A 133 23.30 4.20 -0.37
CA SER A 133 24.13 4.61 0.77
C SER A 133 24.70 3.40 1.55
N ALA A 134 23.94 2.34 1.72
CA ALA A 134 24.42 1.11 2.34
C ALA A 134 25.53 0.40 1.54
N ARG A 135 25.75 0.79 0.28
CA ARG A 135 26.80 0.28 -0.62
C ARG A 135 27.95 1.27 -0.83
N GLY A 136 27.92 2.41 -0.14
CA GLY A 136 28.93 3.47 -0.30
C GLY A 136 28.86 4.20 -1.64
N ILE A 137 27.69 4.23 -2.27
CA ILE A 137 27.43 4.87 -3.57
C ILE A 137 26.59 6.12 -3.37
#